data_042d41f104a2bbcbd1d6902e0567e73e
#
_entry.id   042d41f104a2bbcbd1d6902e0567e73e
#
_cell.length_a   1.000
_cell.length_b   1.000
_cell.length_c   1.000
_cell.angle_alpha   90.00
_cell.angle_beta   90.00
_cell.angle_gamma   90.00
#
_symmetry.space_group_name_H-M   'P 1'
#
loop_
_entity.id
_entity.type
_entity.pdbx_description
1 polymer ?
#
loop_
_entity_poly.entity_id
_entity_poly.type
_entity_poly.pdbx_seq_one_letter_code
_entity_poly.pdbx_strand_id
1 'polypeptide(L)'
;MPINHLRGLYAITDSQLLADGKLLPYVEAALQGGARLLQYRDKSADAARRLDEAHALQELCARYDASLIINDDVELAARLGVGLHLGQGDGSLPAARALLGPQAIIGATCHASLDLAAQAANDGASYLAFGRFFNSQTKPGAPAANVELLDQAHARFALPLTAIGGVSLDNAPALITRGASLI
;
A
#
# COMPACT_ATOMS: atom_id res chain seq x y z
N MET A 1 -3.38 14.14 -9.69
CA MET A 1 -2.65 14.77 -8.56
C MET A 1 -1.17 14.40 -8.69
N PRO A 2 -0.21 15.31 -8.51
CA PRO A 2 1.20 14.93 -8.60
C PRO A 2 1.54 13.94 -7.49
N ILE A 3 2.35 12.94 -7.83
CA ILE A 3 2.80 11.80 -6.98
C ILE A 3 3.50 12.24 -5.68
N ASN A 4 3.89 13.51 -5.57
CA ASN A 4 4.58 14.09 -4.41
C ASN A 4 3.79 14.12 -3.09
N HIS A 5 2.51 13.70 -3.09
CA HIS A 5 1.69 13.65 -1.88
C HIS A 5 1.69 12.29 -1.18
N LEU A 6 2.31 11.25 -1.77
CA LEU A 6 2.39 9.92 -1.16
C LEU A 6 3.47 9.90 -0.08
N ARG A 7 3.11 10.33 1.13
CA ARG A 7 3.98 10.34 2.31
C ARG A 7 3.18 10.23 3.60
N GLY A 8 3.81 9.69 4.62
CA GLY A 8 3.24 9.54 5.96
C GLY A 8 2.79 8.12 6.26
N LEU A 9 1.75 7.99 7.09
CA LEU A 9 1.24 6.69 7.50
C LEU A 9 0.39 6.06 6.39
N TYR A 10 0.74 4.82 6.03
CA TYR A 10 0.03 3.94 5.12
C TYR A 10 -0.60 2.79 5.91
N ALA A 11 -1.87 2.92 6.26
CA ALA A 11 -2.59 1.89 6.99
C ALA A 11 -3.06 0.76 6.06
N ILE A 12 -3.00 -0.48 6.54
CA ILE A 12 -3.44 -1.67 5.79
C ILE A 12 -4.44 -2.43 6.65
N THR A 13 -5.62 -2.73 6.10
CA THR A 13 -6.62 -3.54 6.81
C THR A 13 -6.24 -5.02 6.81
N ASP A 14 -6.69 -5.72 7.83
CA ASP A 14 -6.65 -7.18 7.90
C ASP A 14 -8.05 -7.68 8.26
N SER A 15 -8.63 -8.51 7.38
CA SER A 15 -10.04 -8.95 7.53
C SER A 15 -10.29 -9.82 8.76
N GLN A 16 -9.25 -10.47 9.32
CA GLN A 16 -9.39 -11.26 10.54
C GLN A 16 -9.31 -10.37 11.78
N LEU A 17 -8.35 -9.43 11.82
CA LEU A 17 -8.19 -8.52 12.96
C LEU A 17 -9.33 -7.51 13.06
N LEU A 18 -9.92 -7.13 11.94
CA LEU A 18 -10.98 -6.12 11.84
C LEU A 18 -12.38 -6.73 11.60
N ALA A 19 -12.56 -8.01 11.95
CA ALA A 19 -13.86 -8.65 11.95
C ALA A 19 -14.81 -8.03 12.99
N ASP A 20 -16.07 -8.47 12.99
CA ASP A 20 -17.08 -8.13 13.99
C ASP A 20 -17.36 -6.61 14.12
N GLY A 21 -17.46 -5.94 12.98
CA GLY A 21 -17.78 -4.51 12.93
C GLY A 21 -16.65 -3.56 13.27
N LYS A 22 -15.41 -4.05 13.43
CA LYS A 22 -14.25 -3.24 13.79
C LYS A 22 -13.67 -2.44 12.61
N LEU A 23 -13.97 -2.82 11.36
CA LEU A 23 -13.33 -2.24 10.17
C LEU A 23 -13.43 -0.72 10.15
N LEU A 24 -14.63 -0.17 10.09
CA LEU A 24 -14.83 1.27 9.96
C LEU A 24 -14.33 2.05 11.18
N PRO A 25 -14.64 1.68 12.44
CA PRO A 25 -14.14 2.42 13.60
C PRO A 25 -12.61 2.47 13.70
N TYR A 26 -11.92 1.35 13.40
CA TYR A 26 -10.46 1.30 13.48
C TYR A 26 -9.79 2.05 12.34
N VAL A 27 -10.35 1.99 11.12
CA VAL A 27 -9.89 2.79 9.99
C VAL A 27 -10.09 4.27 10.26
N GLU A 28 -11.26 4.67 10.81
CA GLU A 28 -11.50 6.06 11.17
C GLU A 28 -10.49 6.58 12.20
N ALA A 29 -10.17 5.78 13.21
CA ALA A 29 -9.14 6.13 14.19
C ALA A 29 -7.76 6.31 13.53
N ALA A 30 -7.38 5.45 12.57
CA ALA A 30 -6.14 5.59 11.83
C ALA A 30 -6.10 6.87 10.98
N LEU A 31 -7.21 7.22 10.32
CA LEU A 31 -7.34 8.45 9.54
C LEU A 31 -7.30 9.70 10.42
N GLN A 32 -7.96 9.67 11.58
CA GLN A 32 -7.86 10.72 12.61
C GLN A 32 -6.42 10.88 13.11
N GLY A 33 -5.68 9.79 13.25
CA GLY A 33 -4.26 9.77 13.59
C GLY A 33 -3.33 10.25 12.47
N GLY A 34 -3.87 10.61 11.30
CA GLY A 34 -3.10 11.20 10.20
C GLY A 34 -2.70 10.23 9.09
N ALA A 35 -3.26 9.02 9.02
CA ALA A 35 -3.07 8.16 7.85
C ALA A 35 -3.59 8.85 6.59
N ARG A 36 -2.78 8.84 5.52
CA ARG A 36 -3.10 9.47 4.23
C ARG A 36 -3.33 8.46 3.12
N LEU A 37 -2.91 7.23 3.34
CA LEU A 37 -3.12 6.12 2.44
C LEU A 37 -3.72 4.97 3.25
N LEU A 38 -4.80 4.38 2.74
CA LEU A 38 -5.45 3.20 3.31
C LEU A 38 -5.47 2.09 2.28
N GLN A 39 -4.91 0.92 2.59
CA GLN A 39 -5.09 -0.26 1.76
C GLN A 39 -6.19 -1.15 2.36
N TYR A 40 -7.23 -1.39 1.58
CA TYR A 40 -8.23 -2.40 1.88
C TYR A 40 -7.74 -3.77 1.39
N ARG A 41 -7.45 -4.66 2.34
CA ARG A 41 -6.95 -6.00 2.09
C ARG A 41 -7.87 -7.04 2.71
N ASP A 42 -8.67 -7.67 1.87
CA ASP A 42 -9.51 -8.82 2.19
C ASP A 42 -9.31 -9.89 1.11
N LYS A 43 -8.89 -11.08 1.52
CA LYS A 43 -8.64 -12.22 0.63
C LYS A 43 -9.76 -13.25 0.63
N SER A 44 -10.92 -12.90 1.16
CA SER A 44 -12.11 -13.75 1.09
C SER A 44 -12.72 -13.78 -0.32
N ALA A 45 -13.53 -14.78 -0.58
CA ALA A 45 -14.28 -14.92 -1.83
C ALA A 45 -15.61 -14.14 -1.86
N ASP A 46 -15.96 -13.44 -0.77
CA ASP A 46 -17.23 -12.70 -0.66
C ASP A 46 -17.15 -11.35 -1.39
N ALA A 47 -17.41 -11.38 -2.70
CA ALA A 47 -17.31 -10.21 -3.56
C ALA A 47 -18.33 -9.12 -3.20
N ALA A 48 -19.53 -9.50 -2.71
CA ALA A 48 -20.57 -8.54 -2.32
C ALA A 48 -20.13 -7.75 -1.08
N ARG A 49 -19.71 -8.45 -0.02
CA ARG A 49 -19.19 -7.81 1.19
C ARG A 49 -17.96 -6.94 0.90
N ARG A 50 -17.04 -7.45 0.09
CA ARG A 50 -15.82 -6.68 -0.30
C ARG A 50 -16.18 -5.39 -1.03
N LEU A 51 -17.17 -5.40 -1.89
CA LEU A 51 -17.64 -4.19 -2.56
C LEU A 51 -18.27 -3.19 -1.58
N ASP A 52 -19.16 -3.66 -0.70
CA ASP A 52 -19.85 -2.81 0.28
C ASP A 52 -18.85 -2.18 1.26
N GLU A 53 -17.91 -2.98 1.79
CA GLU A 53 -16.85 -2.50 2.67
C GLU A 53 -15.93 -1.50 1.97
N ALA A 54 -15.49 -1.78 0.74
CA ALA A 54 -14.62 -0.89 -0.03
C ALA A 54 -15.31 0.44 -0.35
N HIS A 55 -16.61 0.43 -0.65
CA HIS A 55 -17.40 1.64 -0.88
C HIS A 55 -17.50 2.49 0.40
N ALA A 56 -17.82 1.85 1.55
CA ALA A 56 -17.85 2.57 2.83
C ALA A 56 -16.48 3.15 3.22
N LEU A 57 -15.39 2.42 2.94
CA LEU A 57 -14.03 2.91 3.16
C LEU A 57 -13.65 4.06 2.21
N GLN A 58 -14.13 4.05 0.97
CA GLN A 58 -13.93 5.16 0.03
C GLN A 58 -14.57 6.44 0.53
N GLU A 59 -15.83 6.36 1.00
CA GLU A 59 -16.52 7.51 1.60
C GLU A 59 -15.80 8.02 2.86
N LEU A 60 -15.33 7.08 3.68
CA LEU A 60 -14.59 7.40 4.89
C LEU A 60 -13.27 8.11 4.56
N CYS A 61 -12.47 7.56 3.64
CA CYS A 61 -11.21 8.18 3.20
C CYS A 61 -11.42 9.60 2.64
N ALA A 62 -12.48 9.80 1.85
CA ALA A 62 -12.79 11.12 1.29
C ALA A 62 -13.03 12.19 2.37
N ARG A 63 -13.62 11.83 3.51
CA ARG A 63 -13.83 12.76 4.64
C ARG A 63 -12.54 13.23 5.30
N TYR A 64 -11.45 12.45 5.17
CA TYR A 64 -10.15 12.74 5.77
C TYR A 64 -9.05 13.11 4.76
N ASP A 65 -9.42 13.39 3.50
CA ASP A 65 -8.47 13.66 2.42
C ASP A 65 -7.40 12.57 2.27
N ALA A 66 -7.80 11.32 2.43
CA ALA A 66 -6.98 10.14 2.30
C ALA A 66 -7.35 9.35 1.04
N SER A 67 -6.38 8.62 0.47
CA SER A 67 -6.59 7.79 -0.72
C SER A 67 -6.85 6.34 -0.32
N LEU A 68 -7.91 5.74 -0.90
CA LEU A 68 -8.16 4.30 -0.79
C LEU A 68 -7.38 3.54 -1.87
N ILE A 69 -6.75 2.46 -1.48
CA ILE A 69 -6.01 1.51 -2.32
C ILE A 69 -6.66 0.13 -2.15
N ILE A 70 -7.03 -0.51 -3.24
CA ILE A 70 -7.49 -1.91 -3.23
C ILE A 70 -6.29 -2.85 -3.38
N ASN A 71 -6.24 -3.91 -2.56
CA ASN A 71 -5.20 -4.92 -2.67
C ASN A 71 -5.59 -5.97 -3.72
N ASP A 72 -4.75 -6.19 -4.73
CA ASP A 72 -4.78 -7.22 -5.77
C ASP A 72 -5.94 -7.15 -6.78
N ASP A 73 -7.12 -6.68 -6.38
CA ASP A 73 -8.35 -6.71 -7.19
C ASP A 73 -8.48 -5.48 -8.10
N VAL A 74 -7.96 -5.60 -9.33
CA VAL A 74 -7.97 -4.51 -10.32
C VAL A 74 -9.39 -4.15 -10.77
N GLU A 75 -10.32 -5.12 -10.81
CA GLU A 75 -11.70 -4.86 -11.23
C GLU A 75 -12.46 -4.05 -10.17
N LEU A 76 -12.28 -4.40 -8.90
CA LEU A 76 -12.84 -3.63 -7.80
C LEU A 76 -12.28 -2.21 -7.76
N ALA A 77 -10.95 -2.06 -7.94
CA ALA A 77 -10.31 -0.74 -8.01
C ALA A 77 -10.87 0.11 -9.18
N ALA A 78 -11.03 -0.49 -10.35
CA ALA A 78 -11.60 0.16 -11.53
C ALA A 78 -13.06 0.56 -11.31
N ARG A 79 -13.86 -0.33 -10.71
CA ARG A 79 -15.29 -0.08 -10.44
C ARG A 79 -15.49 1.11 -9.49
N LEU A 80 -14.61 1.26 -8.50
CA LEU A 80 -14.68 2.35 -7.52
C LEU A 80 -13.90 3.61 -7.96
N GLY A 81 -13.05 3.52 -9.00
CA GLY A 81 -12.19 4.62 -9.41
C GLY A 81 -11.13 4.99 -8.37
N VAL A 82 -10.61 4.00 -7.63
CA VAL A 82 -9.61 4.18 -6.55
C VAL A 82 -8.26 3.58 -6.92
N GLY A 83 -7.27 3.68 -6.03
CA GLY A 83 -5.94 3.13 -6.25
C GLY A 83 -5.88 1.60 -6.13
N LEU A 84 -4.75 1.05 -6.56
CA LEU A 84 -4.47 -0.39 -6.56
C LEU A 84 -3.09 -0.67 -5.98
N HIS A 85 -2.92 -1.80 -5.31
CA HIS A 85 -1.62 -2.35 -4.94
C HIS A 85 -1.49 -3.78 -5.42
N LEU A 86 -0.41 -4.08 -6.14
CA LEU A 86 -0.13 -5.41 -6.70
C LEU A 86 1.09 -6.04 -6.04
N GLY A 87 0.95 -7.30 -5.65
CA GLY A 87 2.07 -8.19 -5.37
C GLY A 87 2.64 -8.81 -6.65
N GLN A 88 3.71 -9.60 -6.51
CA GLN A 88 4.44 -10.16 -7.67
C GLN A 88 3.64 -11.20 -8.48
N GLY A 89 2.62 -11.80 -7.89
CA GLY A 89 1.77 -12.81 -8.55
C GLY A 89 0.35 -12.35 -8.83
N ASP A 90 0.01 -11.09 -8.55
CA ASP A 90 -1.38 -10.63 -8.48
C ASP A 90 -1.84 -9.88 -9.75
N GLY A 91 -1.07 -9.96 -10.83
CA GLY A 91 -1.44 -9.40 -12.13
C GLY A 91 -0.36 -8.55 -12.79
N SER A 92 -0.69 -8.01 -13.96
CA SER A 92 0.21 -7.19 -14.76
C SER A 92 0.03 -5.71 -14.43
N LEU A 93 1.09 -5.06 -13.95
CA LEU A 93 1.07 -3.63 -13.65
C LEU A 93 0.80 -2.78 -14.90
N PRO A 94 1.40 -3.05 -16.09
CA PRO A 94 1.03 -2.33 -17.32
C PRO A 94 -0.44 -2.49 -17.71
N ALA A 95 -1.03 -3.69 -17.52
CA ALA A 95 -2.44 -3.90 -17.80
C ALA A 95 -3.33 -3.12 -16.81
N ALA A 96 -2.99 -3.14 -15.51
CA ALA A 96 -3.68 -2.34 -14.51
C ALA A 96 -3.58 -0.84 -14.80
N ARG A 97 -2.41 -0.35 -15.21
CA ARG A 97 -2.20 1.04 -15.62
C ARG A 97 -3.04 1.42 -16.83
N ALA A 98 -3.13 0.54 -17.83
CA ALA A 98 -3.96 0.76 -19.01
C ALA A 98 -5.47 0.85 -18.65
N LEU A 99 -5.93 0.00 -17.72
CA LEU A 99 -7.32 -0.04 -17.28
C LEU A 99 -7.69 1.16 -16.38
N LEU A 100 -6.85 1.45 -15.37
CA LEU A 100 -7.15 2.47 -14.36
C LEU A 100 -6.78 3.90 -14.82
N GLY A 101 -6.03 4.01 -15.90
CA GLY A 101 -5.61 5.30 -16.46
C GLY A 101 -4.34 5.88 -15.83
N PRO A 102 -3.80 6.96 -16.44
CA PRO A 102 -2.47 7.48 -16.10
C PRO A 102 -2.39 8.16 -14.72
N GLN A 103 -3.52 8.56 -14.15
CA GLN A 103 -3.57 9.27 -12.88
C GLN A 103 -3.85 8.36 -11.67
N ALA A 104 -4.16 7.08 -11.90
CA ALA A 104 -4.43 6.14 -10.81
C ALA A 104 -3.17 5.90 -9.94
N ILE A 105 -3.36 5.81 -8.64
CA ILE A 105 -2.28 5.41 -7.73
C ILE A 105 -2.15 3.89 -7.80
N ILE A 106 -1.04 3.39 -8.35
CA ILE A 106 -0.75 1.96 -8.41
C ILE A 106 0.58 1.68 -7.71
N GLY A 107 0.52 0.92 -6.63
CA GLY A 107 1.69 0.47 -5.91
C GLY A 107 2.14 -0.92 -6.30
N ALA A 108 3.42 -1.21 -6.13
CA ALA A 108 3.99 -2.52 -6.39
C ALA A 108 4.82 -3.03 -5.21
N THR A 109 4.61 -4.29 -4.85
CA THR A 109 5.47 -5.00 -3.89
C THR A 109 6.80 -5.37 -4.57
N CYS A 110 7.92 -4.90 -4.02
CA CYS A 110 9.26 -5.16 -4.53
C CYS A 110 10.09 -6.10 -3.62
N HIS A 111 9.52 -6.56 -2.50
CA HIS A 111 10.24 -7.35 -1.49
C HIS A 111 11.56 -6.68 -1.09
N ALA A 112 12.68 -7.38 -1.22
CA ALA A 112 14.03 -6.85 -0.97
C ALA A 112 14.85 -6.70 -2.27
N SER A 113 14.18 -6.44 -3.41
CA SER A 113 14.81 -6.46 -4.74
C SER A 113 14.71 -5.11 -5.45
N LEU A 114 15.87 -4.52 -5.73
CA LEU A 114 15.97 -3.31 -6.56
C LEU A 114 15.63 -3.58 -8.04
N ASP A 115 15.77 -4.81 -8.52
CA ASP A 115 15.43 -5.16 -9.90
C ASP A 115 13.92 -5.25 -10.09
N LEU A 116 13.19 -5.83 -9.11
CA LEU A 116 11.72 -5.78 -9.11
C LEU A 116 11.22 -4.33 -9.02
N ALA A 117 11.88 -3.49 -8.23
CA ALA A 117 11.54 -2.08 -8.13
C ALA A 117 11.79 -1.34 -9.45
N ALA A 118 12.90 -1.63 -10.15
CA ALA A 118 13.20 -1.04 -11.44
C ALA A 118 12.16 -1.46 -12.49
N GLN A 119 11.78 -2.72 -12.52
CA GLN A 119 10.73 -3.19 -13.40
C GLN A 119 9.40 -2.50 -13.09
N ALA A 120 8.98 -2.47 -11.82
CA ALA A 120 7.74 -1.82 -11.42
C ALA A 120 7.71 -0.32 -11.78
N ALA A 121 8.84 0.38 -11.61
CA ALA A 121 8.96 1.78 -12.00
C ALA A 121 8.79 1.97 -13.52
N ASN A 122 9.43 1.11 -14.34
CA ASN A 122 9.30 1.13 -15.80
C ASN A 122 7.88 0.78 -16.26
N ASP A 123 7.19 -0.10 -15.53
CA ASP A 123 5.83 -0.56 -15.80
C ASP A 123 4.76 0.46 -15.35
N GLY A 124 5.16 1.59 -14.73
CA GLY A 124 4.28 2.69 -14.39
C GLY A 124 3.72 2.65 -12.97
N ALA A 125 4.43 2.05 -12.01
CA ALA A 125 4.10 2.17 -10.59
C ALA A 125 4.12 3.63 -10.12
N SER A 126 3.25 3.94 -9.16
CA SER A 126 3.20 5.24 -8.49
C SER A 126 4.05 5.27 -7.22
N TYR A 127 4.27 4.13 -6.59
CA TYR A 127 5.16 3.94 -5.45
C TYR A 127 5.68 2.50 -5.39
N LEU A 128 6.80 2.32 -4.69
CA LEU A 128 7.52 1.04 -4.58
C LEU A 128 7.51 0.60 -3.12
N ALA A 129 7.00 -0.60 -2.83
CA ALA A 129 6.91 -1.14 -1.48
C ALA A 129 7.99 -2.19 -1.21
N PHE A 130 8.86 -1.89 -0.25
CA PHE A 130 9.94 -2.75 0.21
C PHE A 130 9.64 -3.35 1.57
N GLY A 131 10.05 -4.55 1.82
CA GLY A 131 9.91 -5.25 3.09
C GLY A 131 9.90 -6.78 2.92
N ARG A 132 9.80 -7.47 4.06
CA ARG A 132 9.61 -6.88 5.41
C ARG A 132 10.95 -6.41 6.00
N PHE A 133 10.95 -5.33 6.72
CA PHE A 133 12.16 -4.86 7.41
C PHE A 133 12.32 -5.47 8.80
N PHE A 134 11.22 -5.70 9.50
CA PHE A 134 11.24 -6.26 10.86
C PHE A 134 10.33 -7.49 10.94
N ASN A 135 10.42 -8.22 12.05
CA ASN A 135 9.56 -9.38 12.26
C ASN A 135 8.09 -8.98 12.26
N SER A 136 7.29 -9.70 11.48
CA SER A 136 5.87 -9.47 11.33
C SER A 136 5.11 -10.77 11.56
N GLN A 137 4.00 -10.68 12.28
CA GLN A 137 3.11 -11.83 12.51
C GLN A 137 2.29 -12.17 11.26
N THR A 138 2.06 -11.22 10.38
CA THR A 138 1.21 -11.39 9.18
C THR A 138 1.87 -12.24 8.09
N LYS A 139 3.21 -12.19 7.97
CA LYS A 139 4.00 -13.00 7.01
C LYS A 139 5.32 -13.45 7.64
N PRO A 140 5.31 -14.42 8.57
CA PRO A 140 6.50 -14.79 9.36
C PRO A 140 7.63 -15.38 8.52
N GLY A 141 7.36 -15.98 7.37
CA GLY A 141 8.35 -16.66 6.51
C GLY A 141 9.03 -15.80 5.46
N ALA A 142 8.65 -14.52 5.28
CA ALA A 142 9.29 -13.67 4.28
C ALA A 142 10.72 -13.28 4.72
N PRO A 143 11.72 -13.28 3.84
CA PRO A 143 13.06 -12.83 4.19
C PRO A 143 13.04 -11.34 4.63
N ALA A 144 13.82 -11.02 5.66
CA ALA A 144 13.95 -9.65 6.13
C ALA A 144 14.80 -8.84 5.14
N ALA A 145 14.33 -7.67 4.76
CA ALA A 145 15.11 -6.70 4.02
C ALA A 145 16.08 -5.98 4.98
N ASN A 146 17.29 -5.69 4.52
CA ASN A 146 18.18 -4.82 5.24
C ASN A 146 17.76 -3.35 5.06
N VAL A 147 17.84 -2.53 6.11
CA VAL A 147 17.43 -1.12 6.07
C VAL A 147 18.26 -0.28 5.09
N GLU A 148 19.52 -0.67 4.80
CA GLU A 148 20.37 -0.06 3.77
C GLU A 148 19.80 -0.20 2.35
N LEU A 149 18.86 -1.10 2.13
CA LEU A 149 18.11 -1.20 0.88
C LEU A 149 17.36 0.08 0.55
N LEU A 150 16.86 0.79 1.58
CA LEU A 150 16.17 2.07 1.38
C LEU A 150 17.11 3.16 0.87
N ASP A 151 18.35 3.22 1.36
CA ASP A 151 19.36 4.17 0.87
C ASP A 151 19.63 3.94 -0.62
N GLN A 152 19.81 2.68 -1.02
CA GLN A 152 20.03 2.30 -2.41
C GLN A 152 18.81 2.59 -3.30
N ALA A 153 17.61 2.29 -2.80
CA ALA A 153 16.37 2.57 -3.52
C ALA A 153 16.14 4.07 -3.66
N HIS A 154 16.38 4.85 -2.61
CA HIS A 154 16.24 6.32 -2.62
C HIS A 154 17.20 6.98 -3.60
N ALA A 155 18.44 6.47 -3.70
CA ALA A 155 19.42 6.97 -4.68
C ALA A 155 19.06 6.60 -6.13
N ARG A 156 18.31 5.51 -6.34
CA ARG A 156 18.01 4.96 -7.68
C ARG A 156 16.67 5.40 -8.25
N PHE A 157 15.67 5.61 -7.39
CA PHE A 157 14.28 5.85 -7.82
C PHE A 157 13.76 7.21 -7.31
N ALA A 158 13.11 7.96 -8.20
CA ALA A 158 12.41 9.19 -7.85
C ALA A 158 10.99 8.94 -7.29
N LEU A 159 10.51 7.70 -7.34
CA LEU A 159 9.19 7.31 -6.84
C LEU A 159 9.19 7.26 -5.31
N PRO A 160 8.05 7.54 -4.66
CA PRO A 160 7.86 7.33 -3.23
C PRO A 160 8.17 5.88 -2.83
N LEU A 161 8.92 5.71 -1.75
CA LEU A 161 9.27 4.41 -1.19
C LEU A 161 8.39 4.11 0.02
N THR A 162 7.79 2.94 0.04
CA THR A 162 7.05 2.43 1.19
C THR A 162 7.88 1.39 1.91
N ALA A 163 8.09 1.57 3.21
CA ALA A 163 8.70 0.58 4.06
C ALA A 163 7.63 -0.15 4.88
N ILE A 164 7.58 -1.48 4.77
CA ILE A 164 6.53 -2.29 5.36
C ILE A 164 7.11 -3.49 6.11
N GLY A 165 6.33 -4.01 7.07
CA GLY A 165 6.59 -5.23 7.82
C GLY A 165 7.25 -4.99 9.17
N GLY A 166 6.45 -5.15 10.23
CA GLY A 166 6.87 -4.99 11.61
C GLY A 166 7.25 -3.56 12.01
N VAL A 167 6.75 -2.56 11.28
CA VAL A 167 6.99 -1.14 11.59
C VAL A 167 6.28 -0.78 12.88
N SER A 168 6.97 -0.05 13.74
CA SER A 168 6.48 0.44 15.04
C SER A 168 6.93 1.90 15.24
N LEU A 169 6.41 2.54 16.29
CA LEU A 169 6.83 3.91 16.65
C LEU A 169 8.34 4.00 16.93
N ASP A 170 8.93 2.93 17.47
CA ASP A 170 10.35 2.92 17.85
C ASP A 170 11.28 2.79 16.64
N ASN A 171 10.86 2.04 15.60
CA ASN A 171 11.72 1.73 14.45
C ASN A 171 11.40 2.56 13.19
N ALA A 172 10.21 3.16 13.08
CA ALA A 172 9.81 3.99 11.96
C ALA A 172 10.78 5.17 11.67
N PRO A 173 11.31 5.90 12.67
CA PRO A 173 12.25 6.99 12.41
C PRO A 173 13.48 6.58 11.60
N ALA A 174 14.01 5.38 11.86
CA ALA A 174 15.18 4.86 11.12
C ALA A 174 14.85 4.61 9.63
N LEU A 175 13.65 4.15 9.31
CA LEU A 175 13.20 3.93 7.92
C LEU A 175 12.98 5.26 7.20
N ILE A 176 12.35 6.23 7.86
CA ILE A 176 12.09 7.56 7.31
C ILE A 176 13.40 8.28 7.00
N THR A 177 14.38 8.25 7.91
CA THR A 177 15.69 8.86 7.73
C THR A 177 16.43 8.30 6.51
N ARG A 178 16.17 7.04 6.15
CA ARG A 178 16.75 6.37 4.97
C ARG A 178 15.94 6.55 3.70
N GLY A 179 14.95 7.41 3.70
CA GLY A 179 14.20 7.78 2.50
C GLY A 179 12.83 7.12 2.32
N ALA A 180 12.32 6.38 3.31
CA ALA A 180 10.94 5.92 3.24
C ALA A 180 9.98 7.12 3.28
N SER A 181 9.15 7.23 2.26
CA SER A 181 8.10 8.26 2.17
C SER A 181 6.83 7.81 2.89
N LEU A 182 6.56 6.51 2.86
CA LEU A 182 5.39 5.86 3.45
C LEU A 182 5.85 4.73 4.41
N ILE A 183 5.19 4.59 5.52
CA ILE A 183 5.43 3.53 6.51
C ILE A 183 4.11 2.89 6.97
#